data_503c73886cd430bec630c4e668c52eab
#
_entry.id   503c73886cd430bec630c4e668c52eab
#
_cell.length_a   1.000
_cell.length_b   1.000
_cell.length_c   1.000
_cell.angle_alpha   90.00
_cell.angle_beta   90.00
_cell.angle_gamma   90.00
#
_symmetry.space_group_name_H-M   'P 1'
#
loop_
_entity.id
_entity.type
_entity.pdbx_description
1 polymer ?
#
loop_
_entity_poly.entity_id
_entity_poly.type
_entity_poly.pdbx_seq_one_letter_code
_entity_poly.pdbx_strand_id
1 'polypeptide(L)'
;MKRFLPKYIIRKDLYPIARQTGARCFGCFNPNNRGMTLIEVMIVIVIIGILSSIAIPTYFSSKEKAKMAATISEIKILDKMIQAYNIDHDSYPETLEDLGLKTPKDPWGNPYQYLKIEGREKKGVGKMRKDHNMVPVNSDFDLYSKGKDGKSQTPFTSKARQDDIVRANNGRYIGLVSDY
;
A
#
# COMPACT_ATOMS: atom_id res chain seq x y z
N MET A 1 -34.14 11.46 -58.58
CA MET A 1 -34.94 11.81 -57.38
C MET A 1 -34.23 12.92 -56.64
N LYS A 2 -34.69 14.16 -56.86
CA LYS A 2 -34.11 15.38 -56.25
C LYS A 2 -34.83 15.63 -54.94
N ARG A 3 -34.15 15.63 -53.78
CA ARG A 3 -34.72 16.08 -52.51
C ARG A 3 -34.29 17.51 -52.23
N PHE A 4 -35.31 18.34 -52.16
CA PHE A 4 -35.27 19.77 -51.83
C PHE A 4 -34.86 19.97 -50.37
N LEU A 5 -33.95 20.90 -50.14
CA LEU A 5 -33.63 21.46 -48.83
C LEU A 5 -34.38 22.79 -48.69
N PRO A 6 -35.06 23.08 -47.58
CA PRO A 6 -35.69 24.37 -47.38
C PRO A 6 -34.67 25.44 -46.96
N LYS A 7 -34.74 26.58 -47.63
CA LYS A 7 -34.04 27.81 -47.29
C LYS A 7 -34.59 28.38 -45.98
N TYR A 8 -33.78 28.45 -44.96
CA TYR A 8 -34.09 29.22 -43.77
C TYR A 8 -33.84 30.71 -44.03
N ILE A 9 -34.93 31.49 -44.02
CA ILE A 9 -34.92 32.93 -44.12
C ILE A 9 -34.56 33.49 -42.76
N ILE A 10 -33.39 34.09 -42.66
CA ILE A 10 -32.96 34.84 -41.48
C ILE A 10 -33.66 36.21 -41.50
N ARG A 11 -34.65 36.38 -40.66
CA ARG A 11 -35.29 37.66 -40.38
C ARG A 11 -34.35 38.47 -39.49
N LYS A 12 -33.78 39.54 -40.01
CA LYS A 12 -33.09 40.58 -39.24
C LYS A 12 -34.14 41.47 -38.60
N ASP A 13 -34.56 41.14 -37.41
CA ASP A 13 -35.35 42.08 -36.61
C ASP A 13 -34.43 42.87 -35.69
N LEU A 14 -34.39 44.10 -36.01
CA LEU A 14 -33.77 45.27 -35.41
C LEU A 14 -34.16 45.38 -33.93
N TYR A 15 -33.22 45.19 -33.01
CA TYR A 15 -33.41 45.61 -31.63
C TYR A 15 -32.73 46.96 -31.39
N PRO A 16 -33.43 47.92 -30.79
CA PRO A 16 -32.85 49.21 -30.46
C PRO A 16 -31.83 49.08 -29.33
N ILE A 17 -30.64 49.60 -29.55
CA ILE A 17 -29.59 49.73 -28.56
C ILE A 17 -30.04 50.70 -27.49
N ALA A 18 -30.56 50.17 -26.38
CA ALA A 18 -30.72 50.92 -25.14
C ALA A 18 -29.33 51.15 -24.50
N ARG A 19 -28.80 52.35 -24.68
CA ARG A 19 -27.67 52.85 -23.90
C ARG A 19 -28.05 52.90 -22.43
N GLN A 20 -27.74 51.84 -21.67
CA GLN A 20 -27.68 51.96 -20.24
C GLN A 20 -26.21 52.17 -19.85
N THR A 21 -25.87 53.46 -19.75
CA THR A 21 -24.73 53.95 -18.94
C THR A 21 -25.00 53.68 -17.51
N GLY A 22 -24.65 52.53 -17.02
CA GLY A 22 -24.62 52.16 -15.66
C GLY A 22 -23.38 51.32 -15.43
N ALA A 23 -22.23 51.98 -15.38
CA ALA A 23 -21.01 51.37 -14.88
C ALA A 23 -21.24 51.06 -13.40
N ARG A 24 -21.83 49.89 -13.10
CA ARG A 24 -21.70 49.30 -11.79
C ARG A 24 -20.24 48.86 -11.66
N CYS A 25 -19.45 49.67 -11.01
CA CYS A 25 -18.19 49.21 -10.45
C CYS A 25 -18.48 47.95 -9.62
N PHE A 26 -18.26 46.81 -10.26
CA PHE A 26 -18.17 45.53 -9.52
C PHE A 26 -17.08 45.73 -8.48
N GLY A 27 -17.54 45.83 -7.23
CA GLY A 27 -16.82 45.78 -5.98
C GLY A 27 -15.36 46.16 -6.09
N CYS A 28 -15.05 47.40 -5.69
CA CYS A 28 -13.73 47.66 -5.15
C CYS A 28 -13.53 46.66 -4.02
N PHE A 29 -12.92 45.51 -4.37
CA PHE A 29 -12.29 44.64 -3.38
C PHE A 29 -11.23 45.56 -2.75
N ASN A 30 -11.59 46.18 -1.66
CA ASN A 30 -10.63 46.83 -0.81
C ASN A 30 -9.89 45.72 -0.06
N PRO A 31 -8.74 45.24 -0.56
CA PRO A 31 -7.92 44.39 0.24
C PRO A 31 -7.46 45.31 1.36
N ASN A 32 -8.00 45.08 2.55
CA ASN A 32 -7.37 45.56 3.77
C ASN A 32 -5.99 44.85 3.79
N ASN A 33 -5.06 45.43 3.05
CA ASN A 33 -3.64 44.99 2.99
C ASN A 33 -3.01 45.39 4.34
N ARG A 34 -3.52 44.79 5.42
CA ARG A 34 -2.79 44.76 6.67
C ARG A 34 -1.69 43.74 6.49
N GLY A 35 -0.49 44.21 6.18
CA GLY A 35 0.68 43.35 6.16
C GLY A 35 0.79 42.61 7.47
N MET A 36 1.15 41.30 7.41
CA MET A 36 1.43 40.54 8.62
C MET A 36 2.59 41.18 9.38
N THR A 37 2.43 41.29 10.69
CA THR A 37 3.52 41.75 11.56
C THR A 37 4.56 40.65 11.71
N LEU A 38 5.82 41.04 11.95
CA LEU A 38 6.91 40.06 12.14
C LEU A 38 6.61 39.14 13.32
N ILE A 39 6.00 39.66 14.40
CA ILE A 39 5.64 38.85 15.58
C ILE A 39 4.55 37.83 15.28
N GLU A 40 3.60 38.16 14.41
CA GLU A 40 2.54 37.22 14.00
C GLU A 40 3.12 36.04 13.24
N VAL A 41 4.06 36.25 12.32
CA VAL A 41 4.78 35.18 11.64
C VAL A 41 5.60 34.35 12.62
N MET A 42 6.29 35.00 13.60
CA MET A 42 7.07 34.26 14.60
C MET A 42 6.19 33.33 15.45
N ILE A 43 5.02 33.80 15.90
CA ILE A 43 4.10 32.95 16.66
C ILE A 43 3.62 31.77 15.84
N VAL A 44 3.28 31.97 14.56
CA VAL A 44 2.81 30.90 13.67
C VAL A 44 3.88 29.82 13.50
N ILE A 45 5.14 30.18 13.22
CA ILE A 45 6.21 29.18 13.06
C ILE A 45 6.50 28.43 14.37
N VAL A 46 6.39 29.09 15.53
CA VAL A 46 6.53 28.39 16.81
C VAL A 46 5.43 27.35 17.02
N ILE A 47 4.18 27.72 16.76
CA ILE A 47 3.03 26.77 16.88
C ILE A 47 3.22 25.60 15.92
N ILE A 48 3.57 25.85 14.65
CA ILE A 48 3.82 24.80 13.67
C ILE A 48 4.97 23.90 14.13
N GLY A 49 6.04 24.46 14.69
CA GLY A 49 7.17 23.71 15.23
C GLY A 49 6.77 22.75 16.34
N ILE A 50 5.97 23.23 17.30
CA ILE A 50 5.47 22.40 18.41
C ILE A 50 4.55 21.27 17.89
N LEU A 51 3.61 21.58 17.03
CA LEU A 51 2.70 20.57 16.44
C LEU A 51 3.47 19.53 15.61
N SER A 52 4.44 19.98 14.82
CA SER A 52 5.25 19.09 13.98
C SER A 52 6.10 18.13 14.80
N SER A 53 6.58 18.54 15.96
CA SER A 53 7.41 17.70 16.84
C SER A 53 6.68 16.42 17.31
N ILE A 54 5.36 16.48 17.45
CA ILE A 54 4.52 15.35 17.85
C ILE A 54 3.97 14.61 16.62
N ALA A 55 3.58 15.33 15.58
CA ALA A 55 2.94 14.76 14.41
C ALA A 55 3.88 13.89 13.57
N ILE A 56 5.13 14.30 13.39
CA ILE A 56 6.09 13.61 12.53
C ILE A 56 6.39 12.19 13.03
N PRO A 57 6.82 11.94 14.29
CA PRO A 57 7.11 10.59 14.76
C PRO A 57 5.87 9.70 14.76
N THR A 58 4.71 10.24 15.11
CA THR A 58 3.44 9.50 15.09
C THR A 58 3.05 9.06 13.67
N TYR A 59 3.25 9.94 12.69
CA TYR A 59 3.01 9.63 11.28
C TYR A 59 3.88 8.46 10.79
N PHE A 60 5.18 8.49 11.07
CA PHE A 60 6.09 7.40 10.67
C PHE A 60 5.74 6.08 11.33
N SER A 61 5.40 6.08 12.62
CA SER A 61 4.95 4.88 13.34
C SER A 61 3.66 4.31 12.73
N SER A 62 2.68 5.16 12.45
CA SER A 62 1.41 4.75 11.83
C SER A 62 1.61 4.19 10.43
N LYS A 63 2.50 4.78 9.64
CA LYS A 63 2.86 4.31 8.31
C LYS A 63 3.49 2.91 8.34
N GLU A 64 4.40 2.65 9.29
CA GLU A 64 5.01 1.33 9.42
C GLU A 64 3.97 0.27 9.85
N LYS A 65 3.08 0.59 10.80
CA LYS A 65 1.97 -0.30 11.17
C LYS A 65 1.04 -0.62 9.99
N ALA A 66 0.74 0.38 9.15
CA ALA A 66 -0.06 0.18 7.95
C ALA A 66 0.63 -0.77 6.95
N LYS A 67 1.95 -0.63 6.75
CA LYS A 67 2.73 -1.54 5.89
C LYS A 67 2.72 -2.98 6.43
N MET A 68 2.89 -3.17 7.74
CA MET A 68 2.80 -4.49 8.36
C MET A 68 1.43 -5.12 8.15
N ALA A 69 0.36 -4.38 8.39
CA ALA A 69 -1.01 -4.87 8.18
C ALA A 69 -1.29 -5.22 6.71
N ALA A 70 -0.78 -4.43 5.77
CA ALA A 70 -0.86 -4.72 4.33
C ALA A 70 -0.13 -6.04 4.00
N THR A 71 1.10 -6.22 4.49
CA THR A 71 1.89 -7.42 4.27
C THR A 71 1.21 -8.68 4.83
N ILE A 72 0.63 -8.59 6.03
CA ILE A 72 -0.14 -9.70 6.62
C ILE A 72 -1.33 -10.07 5.73
N SER A 73 -2.03 -9.06 5.19
CA SER A 73 -3.15 -9.28 4.28
C SER A 73 -2.72 -9.91 2.96
N GLU A 74 -1.60 -9.46 2.40
CA GLU A 74 -1.03 -10.01 1.17
C GLU A 74 -0.56 -11.46 1.36
N ILE A 75 0.10 -11.80 2.47
CA ILE A 75 0.47 -13.19 2.79
C ILE A 75 -0.77 -14.07 2.91
N LYS A 76 -1.88 -13.59 3.50
CA LYS A 76 -3.15 -14.34 3.55
C LYS A 76 -3.74 -14.57 2.17
N ILE A 77 -3.61 -13.62 1.27
CA ILE A 77 -4.07 -13.76 -0.13
C ILE A 77 -3.20 -14.79 -0.85
N LEU A 78 -1.88 -14.67 -0.75
CA LEU A 78 -0.94 -15.62 -1.35
C LEU A 78 -1.14 -17.04 -0.81
N ASP A 79 -1.34 -17.19 0.51
CA ASP A 79 -1.67 -18.48 1.14
C ASP A 79 -2.90 -19.13 0.50
N LYS A 80 -3.98 -18.37 0.33
CA LYS A 80 -5.20 -18.87 -0.33
C LYS A 80 -4.98 -19.23 -1.80
N MET A 81 -4.20 -18.44 -2.53
CA MET A 81 -3.87 -18.76 -3.93
C MET A 81 -3.04 -20.03 -4.05
N ILE A 82 -2.07 -20.24 -3.16
CA ILE A 82 -1.26 -21.45 -3.12
C ILE A 82 -2.12 -22.66 -2.77
N GLN A 83 -3.04 -22.53 -1.82
CA GLN A 83 -3.98 -23.62 -1.48
C GLN A 83 -4.95 -23.93 -2.62
N ALA A 84 -5.47 -22.91 -3.32
CA ALA A 84 -6.30 -23.11 -4.50
C ALA A 84 -5.53 -23.85 -5.62
N TYR A 85 -4.29 -23.46 -5.88
CA TYR A 85 -3.42 -24.16 -6.82
C TYR A 85 -3.25 -25.64 -6.46
N ASN A 86 -3.04 -25.94 -5.17
CA ASN A 86 -2.92 -27.31 -4.70
C ASN A 86 -4.20 -28.13 -4.91
N ILE A 87 -5.37 -27.53 -4.74
CA ILE A 87 -6.66 -28.18 -5.02
C ILE A 87 -6.81 -28.51 -6.51
N ASP A 88 -6.37 -27.61 -7.40
CA ASP A 88 -6.53 -27.75 -8.83
C ASP A 88 -5.50 -28.71 -9.45
N HIS A 89 -4.31 -28.87 -8.85
CA HIS A 89 -3.16 -29.60 -9.42
C HIS A 89 -2.70 -30.78 -8.57
N ASP A 90 -3.37 -31.09 -7.45
CA ASP A 90 -2.96 -32.11 -6.46
C ASP A 90 -1.51 -31.95 -5.97
N SER A 91 -0.96 -30.74 -6.03
CA SER A 91 0.40 -30.42 -5.60
C SER A 91 0.59 -28.92 -5.36
N TYR A 92 1.44 -28.57 -4.41
CA TYR A 92 1.84 -27.16 -4.23
C TYR A 92 2.75 -26.69 -5.37
N PRO A 93 2.68 -25.38 -5.76
CA PRO A 93 3.55 -24.82 -6.78
C PRO A 93 5.03 -24.91 -6.37
N GLU A 94 5.94 -24.97 -7.32
CA GLU A 94 7.38 -24.94 -7.03
C GLU A 94 7.85 -23.51 -6.72
N THR A 95 7.22 -22.52 -7.38
CA THR A 95 7.53 -21.09 -7.22
C THR A 95 6.24 -20.25 -7.17
N LEU A 96 6.31 -19.02 -6.69
CA LEU A 96 5.18 -18.08 -6.75
C LEU A 96 4.84 -17.66 -8.19
N GLU A 97 5.74 -17.84 -9.12
CA GLU A 97 5.55 -17.53 -10.54
C GLU A 97 4.57 -18.51 -11.20
N ASP A 98 4.48 -19.74 -10.70
CA ASP A 98 3.52 -20.75 -11.17
C ASP A 98 2.07 -20.34 -10.92
N LEU A 99 1.84 -19.40 -9.99
CA LEU A 99 0.54 -18.77 -9.75
C LEU A 99 0.20 -17.67 -10.76
N GLY A 100 1.04 -17.43 -11.77
CA GLY A 100 0.90 -16.31 -12.72
C GLY A 100 1.31 -14.95 -12.14
N LEU A 101 1.95 -14.91 -10.99
CA LEU A 101 2.39 -13.70 -10.32
C LEU A 101 3.85 -13.38 -10.73
N LYS A 102 4.06 -12.15 -11.22
CA LYS A 102 5.43 -11.65 -11.42
C LYS A 102 6.01 -11.22 -10.08
N THR A 103 6.84 -12.06 -9.46
CA THR A 103 7.63 -11.80 -8.25
C THR A 103 6.96 -10.78 -7.30
N PRO A 104 5.94 -11.18 -6.53
CA PRO A 104 5.22 -10.25 -5.65
C PRO A 104 6.19 -9.68 -4.60
N LYS A 105 6.06 -8.38 -4.33
CA LYS A 105 6.91 -7.65 -3.39
C LYS A 105 6.08 -7.09 -2.26
N ASP A 106 6.69 -7.05 -1.09
CA ASP A 106 6.11 -6.43 0.08
C ASP A 106 6.13 -4.88 0.00
N PRO A 107 5.44 -4.14 0.89
CA PRO A 107 5.40 -2.68 0.91
C PRO A 107 6.76 -1.99 1.17
N TRP A 108 7.79 -2.71 1.55
CA TRP A 108 9.18 -2.22 1.65
C TRP A 108 9.98 -2.46 0.37
N GLY A 109 9.43 -3.26 -0.59
CA GLY A 109 10.05 -3.55 -1.88
C GLY A 109 10.82 -4.87 -1.94
N ASN A 110 10.81 -5.67 -0.85
CA ASN A 110 11.46 -6.97 -0.81
C ASN A 110 10.54 -8.04 -1.44
N PRO A 111 11.08 -9.00 -2.20
CA PRO A 111 10.29 -10.10 -2.73
C PRO A 111 9.84 -11.04 -1.61
N TYR A 112 8.58 -11.51 -1.67
CA TYR A 112 8.11 -12.58 -0.79
C TYR A 112 8.95 -13.83 -1.01
N GLN A 113 9.25 -14.50 0.10
CA GLN A 113 10.01 -15.74 0.08
C GLN A 113 9.04 -16.91 0.19
N TYR A 114 9.19 -17.87 -0.72
CA TYR A 114 8.38 -19.08 -0.78
C TYR A 114 9.29 -20.31 -0.83
N LEU A 115 8.94 -21.35 -0.12
CA LEU A 115 9.63 -22.64 -0.16
C LEU A 115 8.60 -23.76 0.01
N LYS A 116 8.40 -24.57 -1.01
CA LYS A 116 7.63 -25.82 -0.92
C LYS A 116 8.35 -26.81 0.00
N ILE A 117 7.64 -27.38 0.94
CA ILE A 117 8.16 -28.36 1.90
C ILE A 117 7.64 -29.74 1.59
N GLU A 118 6.35 -29.86 1.25
CA GLU A 118 5.71 -31.12 0.93
C GLU A 118 6.44 -31.90 -0.17
N GLY A 119 6.64 -33.20 0.05
CA GLY A 119 7.34 -34.09 -0.89
C GLY A 119 8.85 -33.92 -0.94
N ARG A 120 9.44 -33.01 -0.15
CA ARG A 120 10.91 -32.91 -0.04
C ARG A 120 11.45 -33.92 0.96
N GLU A 121 12.37 -34.77 0.49
CA GLU A 121 13.19 -35.57 1.39
C GLU A 121 13.96 -34.67 2.39
N LYS A 122 14.44 -35.24 3.49
CA LYS A 122 15.20 -34.56 4.58
C LYS A 122 16.41 -33.71 4.13
N LYS A 123 16.79 -33.76 2.84
CA LYS A 123 17.77 -32.91 2.19
C LYS A 123 17.17 -31.50 1.95
N GLY A 124 17.51 -30.55 2.82
CA GLY A 124 17.04 -29.16 2.68
C GLY A 124 16.47 -28.55 3.97
N VAL A 125 16.40 -29.33 5.06
CA VAL A 125 15.94 -28.88 6.39
C VAL A 125 16.62 -27.59 6.86
N GLY A 126 17.84 -27.32 6.39
CA GLY A 126 18.58 -26.08 6.72
C GLY A 126 17.94 -24.80 6.19
N LYS A 127 17.12 -24.88 5.11
CA LYS A 127 16.43 -23.74 4.51
C LYS A 127 15.01 -23.53 5.03
N MET A 128 14.44 -24.53 5.70
CA MET A 128 13.10 -24.49 6.29
C MET A 128 13.09 -23.63 7.56
N ARG A 129 11.98 -22.99 7.83
CA ARG A 129 11.79 -22.19 9.03
C ARG A 129 11.77 -23.09 10.26
N LYS A 130 12.38 -22.61 11.35
CA LYS A 130 12.57 -23.35 12.61
C LYS A 130 12.09 -22.50 13.77
N ASP A 131 11.36 -23.12 14.67
CA ASP A 131 11.07 -22.56 15.98
C ASP A 131 11.55 -23.53 17.05
N HIS A 132 12.46 -23.09 17.92
CA HIS A 132 13.06 -23.87 19.02
C HIS A 132 13.30 -25.35 18.63
N ASN A 133 12.35 -26.22 18.98
CA ASN A 133 12.39 -27.66 18.73
C ASN A 133 11.54 -28.13 17.53
N MET A 134 10.74 -27.22 16.92
CA MET A 134 9.92 -27.54 15.76
C MET A 134 10.67 -27.25 14.46
N VAL A 135 10.96 -28.32 13.72
CA VAL A 135 11.62 -28.26 12.42
C VAL A 135 11.00 -29.29 11.50
N PRO A 136 10.32 -28.87 10.44
CA PRO A 136 9.92 -27.51 10.05
C PRO A 136 8.73 -26.97 10.85
N VAL A 137 8.52 -25.66 10.84
CA VAL A 137 7.33 -25.00 11.45
C VAL A 137 6.06 -25.27 10.63
N ASN A 138 6.20 -25.42 9.32
CA ASN A 138 5.13 -25.79 8.40
C ASN A 138 5.44 -27.12 7.74
N SER A 139 4.42 -27.95 7.51
CA SER A 139 4.56 -29.23 6.80
C SER A 139 4.29 -29.12 5.29
N ASP A 140 3.61 -28.06 4.87
CA ASP A 140 3.19 -27.79 3.50
C ASP A 140 4.19 -26.89 2.74
N PHE A 141 4.27 -25.64 3.12
CA PHE A 141 5.19 -24.65 2.54
C PHE A 141 5.51 -23.52 3.50
N ASP A 142 6.67 -22.90 3.35
CA ASP A 142 7.03 -21.64 4.02
C ASP A 142 6.71 -20.46 3.12
N LEU A 143 6.09 -19.42 3.69
CA LEU A 143 5.79 -18.15 3.04
C LEU A 143 6.04 -17.00 4.02
N TYR A 144 6.85 -16.01 3.63
CA TYR A 144 7.19 -14.91 4.51
C TYR A 144 7.72 -13.66 3.78
N SER A 145 7.64 -12.52 4.44
CA SER A 145 8.33 -11.28 4.10
C SER A 145 9.53 -11.08 5.02
N LYS A 146 10.60 -10.50 4.49
CA LYS A 146 11.80 -10.14 5.25
C LYS A 146 11.66 -8.82 6.01
N GLY A 147 10.45 -8.27 6.08
CA GLY A 147 10.19 -7.05 6.80
C GLY A 147 10.95 -5.83 6.26
N LYS A 148 11.11 -4.84 7.11
CA LYS A 148 11.70 -3.55 6.77
C LYS A 148 13.20 -3.61 6.47
N ASP A 149 13.94 -4.43 7.21
CA ASP A 149 15.39 -4.49 7.08
C ASP A 149 15.88 -5.37 5.90
N GLY A 150 14.96 -6.13 5.28
CA GLY A 150 15.22 -7.02 4.14
C GLY A 150 16.12 -8.20 4.47
N LYS A 151 16.42 -8.45 5.76
CA LYS A 151 17.29 -9.53 6.23
C LYS A 151 16.46 -10.58 6.92
N SER A 152 16.80 -11.83 6.71
CA SER A 152 16.11 -12.93 7.36
C SER A 152 17.04 -14.12 7.56
N GLN A 153 16.92 -14.79 8.71
CA GLN A 153 17.69 -15.99 9.06
C GLN A 153 16.73 -17.14 9.41
N THR A 154 17.13 -18.40 9.37
CA THR A 154 16.24 -19.56 9.49
C THR A 154 15.62 -19.78 10.90
N PRO A 155 16.25 -19.55 12.08
CA PRO A 155 15.59 -19.75 13.38
C PRO A 155 14.79 -18.53 13.82
N PHE A 156 13.57 -18.69 14.34
CA PHE A 156 12.71 -17.61 14.86
C PHE A 156 13.33 -16.87 16.07
N THR A 157 14.27 -17.46 16.76
CA THR A 157 14.95 -16.88 17.92
C THR A 157 16.01 -15.82 17.60
N SER A 158 16.31 -15.58 16.33
CA SER A 158 17.30 -14.59 15.93
C SER A 158 16.76 -13.15 16.03
N LYS A 159 17.52 -12.24 16.66
CA LYS A 159 17.18 -10.80 16.77
C LYS A 159 16.97 -10.11 15.41
N ALA A 160 17.58 -10.62 14.33
CA ALA A 160 17.47 -10.07 12.98
C ALA A 160 16.13 -10.38 12.27
N ARG A 161 15.11 -10.80 13.02
CA ARG A 161 13.83 -11.28 12.47
C ARG A 161 12.60 -10.76 13.16
N GLN A 162 12.77 -9.93 14.13
CA GLN A 162 11.62 -9.41 14.89
C GLN A 162 10.65 -8.63 14.02
N ASP A 163 11.11 -8.15 12.85
CA ASP A 163 10.32 -7.46 11.84
C ASP A 163 9.89 -8.34 10.65
N ASP A 164 10.31 -9.64 10.62
CA ASP A 164 9.81 -10.61 9.62
C ASP A 164 8.31 -10.85 9.84
N ILE A 165 7.56 -10.94 8.76
CA ILE A 165 6.15 -11.35 8.79
C ILE A 165 6.07 -12.74 8.17
N VAL A 166 5.61 -13.71 8.95
CA VAL A 166 5.68 -15.12 8.60
C VAL A 166 4.31 -15.79 8.64
N ARG A 167 4.16 -16.83 7.82
CA ARG A 167 3.15 -17.85 7.93
C ARG A 167 3.71 -19.00 8.76
N ALA A 168 2.99 -19.42 9.78
CA ALA A 168 3.39 -20.51 10.67
C ALA A 168 2.22 -21.45 11.00
N ASN A 169 2.54 -22.65 11.47
CA ASN A 169 1.56 -23.66 11.86
C ASN A 169 0.55 -23.99 10.75
N ASN A 170 1.04 -24.14 9.52
CA ASN A 170 0.21 -24.41 8.31
C ASN A 170 -0.90 -23.35 8.12
N GLY A 171 -0.55 -22.08 8.29
CA GLY A 171 -1.46 -20.94 8.09
C GLY A 171 -2.36 -20.58 9.28
N ARG A 172 -2.25 -21.28 10.41
CA ARG A 172 -2.98 -20.90 11.63
C ARG A 172 -2.49 -19.60 12.24
N TYR A 173 -1.23 -19.26 12.00
CA TYR A 173 -0.65 -17.98 12.36
C TYR A 173 -0.08 -17.26 11.13
N ILE A 174 -0.43 -15.99 10.98
CA ILE A 174 0.18 -15.08 10.00
C ILE A 174 0.36 -13.73 10.69
N GLY A 175 1.60 -13.37 10.99
CA GLY A 175 1.93 -12.17 11.75
C GLY A 175 3.42 -11.96 11.88
N LEU A 176 3.79 -11.01 12.75
CA LEU A 176 5.18 -10.72 13.09
C LEU A 176 5.79 -11.91 13.87
N VAL A 177 7.06 -12.19 13.62
CA VAL A 177 7.80 -13.19 14.38
C VAL A 177 7.95 -12.78 15.85
N SER A 178 8.02 -11.49 16.16
CA SER A 178 8.06 -10.98 17.53
C SER A 178 6.82 -11.32 18.37
N ASP A 179 5.70 -11.57 17.71
CA ASP A 179 4.39 -11.80 18.34
C ASP A 179 4.01 -13.29 18.34
N TYR A 180 4.85 -14.14 17.73
CA TYR A 180 4.69 -15.60 17.67
C TYR A 180 5.27 -16.26 18.91
#